data_b5cfbd33af192981920531cf24d508c5
#
_entry.id   b5cfbd33af192981920531cf24d508c5
#
_cell.length_a   1.000
_cell.length_b   1.000
_cell.length_c   1.000
_cell.angle_alpha   90.00
_cell.angle_beta   90.00
_cell.angle_gamma   90.00
#
_symmetry.space_group_name_H-M   'P 1'
#
loop_
_entity.id
_entity.type
_entity.pdbx_description
1 polymer ?
#
loop_
_entity_poly.entity_id
_entity_poly.type
_entity_poly.pdbx_seq_one_letter_code
_entity_poly.pdbx_strand_id
1 'polypeptide(L)'
;MREAHFDQQGQACRYPAFAVSRERGRLAAYLANLESLDFKRLRIPAQTSFWINVFNAGVLRDSPELEFADGPRDVQAFFEQPRLKVGGHAFSLDDVQHGLLRGNVARHGKLRAPMSRDDPRLAFMPIAFDERMHFALYSAARSTPPLRAFDGGNLDKQLEKVTAEHLRRTVRVEQEGAVVVLPRIFDWYAKDFGGERGALEFALGRLDDAAVDAVDRRQGRVKVQYSEYDWALNRR
;
A
#
# COMPACT_ATOMS: atom_id res chain seq x y z
N MET A 1 -12.62 10.67 -11.08
CA MET A 1 -12.60 9.19 -10.92
C MET A 1 -12.94 8.77 -9.49
N ARG A 2 -12.18 9.15 -8.46
CA ARG A 2 -12.47 8.77 -7.06
C ARG A 2 -13.88 9.21 -6.62
N GLU A 3 -14.26 10.45 -6.82
CA GLU A 3 -15.55 11.01 -6.39
C GLU A 3 -16.75 10.32 -7.03
N ALA A 4 -16.62 9.79 -8.25
CA ALA A 4 -17.71 9.13 -8.97
C ALA A 4 -17.97 7.69 -8.52
N HIS A 5 -16.92 6.98 -8.09
CA HIS A 5 -16.99 5.53 -7.86
C HIS A 5 -16.64 5.09 -6.44
N PHE A 6 -16.07 5.99 -5.64
CA PHE A 6 -15.71 5.71 -4.25
C PHE A 6 -16.58 6.49 -3.27
N ASP A 7 -16.57 6.04 -2.02
CA ASP A 7 -17.07 6.85 -0.91
C ASP A 7 -16.19 8.10 -0.68
N GLN A 8 -16.65 9.00 0.18
CA GLN A 8 -15.92 10.24 0.48
C GLN A 8 -14.49 9.98 1.03
N GLN A 9 -14.31 8.88 1.76
CA GLN A 9 -13.03 8.48 2.33
C GLN A 9 -12.11 7.84 1.28
N GLY A 10 -12.63 7.37 0.14
CA GLY A 10 -11.89 6.59 -0.85
C GLY A 10 -11.64 5.15 -0.42
N GLN A 11 -12.49 4.63 0.46
CA GLN A 11 -12.35 3.32 1.09
C GLN A 11 -13.14 2.26 0.34
N ALA A 12 -14.40 2.51 -0.01
CA ALA A 12 -15.28 1.55 -0.66
C ALA A 12 -15.61 1.96 -2.10
N CYS A 13 -15.59 0.99 -3.02
CA CYS A 13 -15.78 1.20 -4.46
C CYS A 13 -17.07 0.56 -4.98
N ARG A 14 -17.72 1.22 -5.95
CA ARG A 14 -18.83 0.68 -6.74
C ARG A 14 -18.28 -0.03 -7.99
N TYR A 15 -17.74 -1.22 -7.82
CA TYR A 15 -17.06 -1.96 -8.88
C TYR A 15 -17.90 -2.17 -10.14
N PRO A 16 -19.20 -2.54 -10.09
CA PRO A 16 -20.01 -2.68 -11.30
C PRO A 16 -20.10 -1.39 -12.11
N ALA A 17 -20.33 -0.26 -11.44
CA ALA A 17 -20.38 1.03 -12.09
C ALA A 17 -19.02 1.48 -12.64
N PHE A 18 -17.94 1.16 -11.90
CA PHE A 18 -16.58 1.45 -12.36
C PHE A 18 -16.20 0.60 -13.57
N ALA A 19 -16.57 -0.68 -13.61
CA ALA A 19 -16.24 -1.62 -14.68
C ALA A 19 -16.65 -1.12 -16.09
N VAL A 20 -17.79 -0.43 -16.20
CA VAL A 20 -18.33 0.09 -17.47
C VAL A 20 -18.07 1.59 -17.65
N SER A 21 -17.29 2.23 -16.77
CA SER A 21 -17.10 3.67 -16.78
C SER A 21 -16.05 4.13 -17.79
N ARG A 22 -16.17 5.40 -18.21
CA ARG A 22 -15.14 6.07 -19.02
C ARG A 22 -13.82 6.23 -18.24
N GLU A 23 -13.91 6.33 -16.92
CA GLU A 23 -12.77 6.46 -16.02
C GLU A 23 -11.88 5.22 -16.05
N ARG A 24 -12.46 4.02 -16.11
CA ARG A 24 -11.70 2.78 -16.29
C ARG A 24 -10.96 2.77 -17.64
N GLY A 25 -11.63 3.21 -18.71
CA GLY A 25 -11.00 3.33 -20.01
C GLY A 25 -9.81 4.31 -20.02
N ARG A 26 -9.96 5.47 -19.37
CA ARG A 26 -8.87 6.45 -19.20
C ARG A 26 -7.71 5.88 -18.39
N LEU A 27 -8.01 5.12 -17.34
CA LEU A 27 -7.00 4.48 -16.51
C LEU A 27 -6.22 3.42 -17.30
N ALA A 28 -6.90 2.60 -18.10
CA ALA A 28 -6.29 1.63 -18.97
C ALA A 28 -5.38 2.30 -20.03
N ALA A 29 -5.85 3.38 -20.65
CA ALA A 29 -5.04 4.16 -21.60
C ALA A 29 -3.82 4.81 -20.94
N TYR A 30 -3.98 5.35 -19.72
CA TYR A 30 -2.84 5.88 -18.95
C TYR A 30 -1.77 4.80 -18.70
N LEU A 31 -2.17 3.61 -18.22
CA LEU A 31 -1.26 2.51 -17.98
C LEU A 31 -0.58 2.00 -19.26
N ALA A 32 -1.31 1.95 -20.38
CA ALA A 32 -0.75 1.56 -21.68
C ALA A 32 0.34 2.54 -22.16
N ASN A 33 0.17 3.85 -21.92
CA ASN A 33 1.16 4.86 -22.32
C ASN A 33 2.48 4.75 -21.54
N LEU A 34 2.51 4.04 -20.39
CA LEU A 34 3.72 3.86 -19.60
C LEU A 34 4.72 2.89 -20.26
N GLU A 35 4.30 2.11 -21.24
CA GLU A 35 5.18 1.15 -21.95
C GLU A 35 6.38 1.85 -22.62
N SER A 36 6.21 3.08 -23.09
CA SER A 36 7.26 3.89 -23.73
C SER A 36 7.92 4.90 -22.80
N LEU A 37 7.63 4.87 -21.50
CA LEU A 37 8.16 5.83 -20.55
C LEU A 37 9.67 5.67 -20.34
N ASP A 38 10.42 6.74 -20.44
CA ASP A 38 11.81 6.82 -19.98
C ASP A 38 11.83 7.17 -18.47
N PHE A 39 11.85 6.12 -17.63
CA PHE A 39 11.84 6.27 -16.18
C PHE A 39 13.01 7.09 -15.63
N LYS A 40 14.18 7.05 -16.29
CA LYS A 40 15.39 7.77 -15.85
C LYS A 40 15.21 9.30 -15.89
N ARG A 41 14.23 9.80 -16.63
CA ARG A 41 13.88 11.23 -16.66
C ARG A 41 13.05 11.68 -15.47
N LEU A 42 12.52 10.77 -14.68
CA LEU A 42 11.78 11.15 -13.47
C LEU A 42 12.76 11.62 -12.39
N ARG A 43 12.42 12.76 -11.75
CA ARG A 43 13.14 13.22 -10.56
C ARG A 43 12.96 12.23 -9.41
N ILE A 44 13.96 12.13 -8.53
CA ILE A 44 13.98 11.15 -7.43
C ILE A 44 12.69 11.16 -6.60
N PRO A 45 12.17 12.30 -6.10
CA PRO A 45 10.90 12.28 -5.35
C PRO A 45 9.71 11.79 -6.17
N ALA A 46 9.74 12.00 -7.50
CA ALA A 46 8.68 11.56 -8.39
C ALA A 46 8.73 10.05 -8.67
N GLN A 47 9.87 9.39 -8.51
CA GLN A 47 9.99 7.95 -8.75
C GLN A 47 9.16 7.11 -7.78
N THR A 48 9.21 7.43 -6.49
CA THR A 48 8.41 6.73 -5.48
C THR A 48 6.92 6.99 -5.67
N SER A 49 6.50 8.24 -5.84
CA SER A 49 5.09 8.58 -6.09
C SER A 49 4.58 7.94 -7.39
N PHE A 50 5.40 7.87 -8.42
CA PHE A 50 5.09 7.20 -9.67
C PHE A 50 4.74 5.72 -9.44
N TRP A 51 5.60 4.96 -8.74
CA TRP A 51 5.35 3.54 -8.51
C TRP A 51 4.18 3.28 -7.57
N ILE A 52 3.95 4.12 -6.56
CA ILE A 52 2.74 4.04 -5.73
C ILE A 52 1.49 4.24 -6.61
N ASN A 53 1.49 5.25 -7.49
CA ASN A 53 0.37 5.51 -8.38
C ASN A 53 0.18 4.39 -9.42
N VAL A 54 1.25 3.83 -9.97
CA VAL A 54 1.18 2.71 -10.93
C VAL A 54 0.60 1.46 -10.26
N PHE A 55 1.05 1.13 -9.05
CA PHE A 55 0.48 0.04 -8.27
C PHE A 55 -1.03 0.24 -8.04
N ASN A 56 -1.42 1.39 -7.49
CA ASN A 56 -2.81 1.71 -7.20
C ASN A 56 -3.69 1.72 -8.46
N ALA A 57 -3.15 2.24 -9.56
CA ALA A 57 -3.81 2.23 -10.86
C ALA A 57 -4.00 0.82 -11.42
N GLY A 58 -2.99 -0.05 -11.25
CA GLY A 58 -3.04 -1.45 -11.66
C GLY A 58 -4.10 -2.22 -10.88
N VAL A 59 -4.08 -2.12 -9.54
CA VAL A 59 -5.12 -2.74 -8.70
C VAL A 59 -6.51 -2.26 -9.11
N LEU A 60 -6.70 -0.95 -9.28
CA LEU A 60 -8.00 -0.40 -9.63
C LEU A 60 -8.47 -0.82 -11.02
N ARG A 61 -7.59 -0.87 -12.03
CA ARG A 61 -7.92 -1.34 -13.38
C ARG A 61 -8.46 -2.77 -13.37
N ASP A 62 -7.81 -3.64 -12.58
CA ASP A 62 -8.07 -5.07 -12.54
C ASP A 62 -9.13 -5.46 -11.48
N SER A 63 -9.46 -4.54 -10.58
CA SER A 63 -10.43 -4.78 -9.48
C SER A 63 -11.84 -5.25 -9.93
N PRO A 64 -12.39 -4.90 -11.10
CA PRO A 64 -13.64 -5.49 -11.56
C PRO A 64 -13.60 -7.03 -11.72
N GLU A 65 -12.41 -7.61 -11.93
CA GLU A 65 -12.24 -9.07 -11.97
C GLU A 65 -12.50 -9.72 -10.59
N LEU A 66 -12.41 -8.91 -9.50
CA LEU A 66 -12.62 -9.36 -8.14
C LEU A 66 -14.10 -9.38 -7.73
N GLU A 67 -15.01 -8.88 -8.57
CA GLU A 67 -16.43 -8.73 -8.21
C GLU A 67 -17.11 -10.06 -7.87
N PHE A 68 -16.69 -11.12 -8.53
CA PHE A 68 -17.21 -12.49 -8.34
C PHE A 68 -16.38 -13.31 -7.34
N ALA A 69 -15.36 -12.70 -6.73
CA ALA A 69 -14.53 -13.27 -5.69
C ALA A 69 -14.85 -12.61 -4.34
N ASP A 70 -14.54 -13.29 -3.24
CA ASP A 70 -14.70 -12.71 -1.91
C ASP A 70 -13.64 -11.63 -1.62
N GLY A 71 -12.57 -11.57 -2.42
CA GLY A 71 -11.53 -10.55 -2.32
C GLY A 71 -10.32 -10.83 -3.21
N PRO A 72 -9.30 -9.98 -3.20
CA PRO A 72 -8.13 -10.11 -4.06
C PRO A 72 -7.28 -11.37 -3.80
N ARG A 73 -7.46 -12.04 -2.65
CA ARG A 73 -6.79 -13.32 -2.36
C ARG A 73 -7.39 -14.49 -3.11
N ASP A 74 -8.66 -14.42 -3.46
CA ASP A 74 -9.39 -15.53 -4.09
C ASP A 74 -9.21 -15.54 -5.61
N VAL A 75 -8.64 -14.47 -6.17
CA VAL A 75 -8.20 -14.44 -7.56
C VAL A 75 -6.77 -14.94 -7.64
N GLN A 76 -6.60 -16.12 -8.24
CA GLN A 76 -5.30 -16.75 -8.38
C GLN A 76 -4.28 -15.79 -8.99
N ALA A 77 -3.16 -15.63 -8.29
CA ALA A 77 -2.03 -14.81 -8.73
C ALA A 77 -2.37 -13.34 -9.05
N PHE A 78 -3.43 -12.75 -8.48
CA PHE A 78 -3.82 -11.37 -8.73
C PHE A 78 -2.65 -10.38 -8.59
N PHE A 79 -1.85 -10.53 -7.54
CA PHE A 79 -0.68 -9.69 -7.31
C PHE A 79 0.59 -10.16 -8.04
N GLU A 80 0.62 -11.42 -8.49
CA GLU A 80 1.83 -12.04 -9.06
C GLU A 80 1.87 -11.99 -10.59
N GLN A 81 0.73 -11.71 -11.27
CA GLN A 81 0.69 -11.65 -12.73
C GLN A 81 1.32 -10.36 -13.28
N PRO A 82 2.22 -10.44 -14.29
CA PRO A 82 2.91 -9.28 -14.85
C PRO A 82 2.02 -8.50 -15.82
N ARG A 83 1.03 -7.78 -15.30
CA ARG A 83 0.02 -7.04 -16.08
C ARG A 83 0.35 -5.56 -16.31
N LEU A 84 1.42 -5.04 -15.71
CA LEU A 84 1.86 -3.65 -15.85
C LEU A 84 3.05 -3.60 -16.80
N LYS A 85 2.99 -2.70 -17.79
CA LYS A 85 4.10 -2.47 -18.70
C LYS A 85 4.65 -1.06 -18.52
N VAL A 86 5.92 -0.92 -18.20
CA VAL A 86 6.60 0.35 -17.96
C VAL A 86 7.99 0.32 -18.58
N GLY A 87 8.31 1.27 -19.43
CA GLY A 87 9.64 1.40 -20.03
C GLY A 87 10.11 0.15 -20.78
N GLY A 88 9.20 -0.55 -21.47
CA GLY A 88 9.49 -1.78 -22.19
C GLY A 88 9.57 -3.05 -21.35
N HIS A 89 9.32 -2.98 -20.04
CA HIS A 89 9.36 -4.12 -19.13
C HIS A 89 8.00 -4.43 -18.53
N ALA A 90 7.75 -5.73 -18.27
CA ALA A 90 6.54 -6.19 -17.61
C ALA A 90 6.76 -6.34 -16.09
N PHE A 91 5.79 -5.86 -15.29
CA PHE A 91 5.80 -5.91 -13.84
C PHE A 91 4.49 -6.49 -13.32
N SER A 92 4.58 -7.32 -12.29
CA SER A 92 3.46 -7.65 -11.43
C SER A 92 3.27 -6.58 -10.34
N LEU A 93 2.15 -6.63 -9.64
CA LEU A 93 1.96 -5.78 -8.45
C LEU A 93 2.99 -6.14 -7.35
N ASP A 94 3.29 -7.42 -7.19
CA ASP A 94 4.35 -7.88 -6.26
C ASP A 94 5.74 -7.38 -6.68
N ASP A 95 6.06 -7.33 -7.96
CA ASP A 95 7.31 -6.73 -8.45
C ASP A 95 7.39 -5.25 -8.07
N VAL A 96 6.30 -4.51 -8.24
CA VAL A 96 6.27 -3.08 -7.87
C VAL A 96 6.42 -2.90 -6.36
N GLN A 97 5.64 -3.61 -5.55
CA GLN A 97 5.66 -3.45 -4.10
C GLN A 97 6.95 -3.97 -3.47
N HIS A 98 7.31 -5.22 -3.74
CA HIS A 98 8.42 -5.90 -3.05
C HIS A 98 9.74 -5.78 -3.83
N GLY A 99 9.67 -5.74 -5.16
CA GLY A 99 10.83 -5.59 -6.02
C GLY A 99 11.36 -4.15 -6.07
N LEU A 100 10.49 -3.18 -6.28
CA LEU A 100 10.90 -1.79 -6.49
C LEU A 100 10.75 -0.95 -5.22
N LEU A 101 9.54 -0.79 -4.70
CA LEU A 101 9.28 0.13 -3.57
C LEU A 101 9.94 -0.32 -2.27
N ARG A 102 10.08 -1.63 -2.03
CA ARG A 102 10.74 -2.20 -0.83
C ARG A 102 12.21 -2.57 -1.05
N GLY A 103 12.82 -2.19 -2.16
CA GLY A 103 14.24 -2.45 -2.39
C GLY A 103 14.58 -3.94 -2.64
N ASN A 104 13.72 -4.66 -3.36
CA ASN A 104 13.86 -6.07 -3.71
C ASN A 104 13.95 -7.02 -2.51
N VAL A 105 13.06 -6.82 -1.56
CA VAL A 105 12.95 -7.65 -0.34
C VAL A 105 11.82 -8.68 -0.50
N ALA A 106 12.07 -9.90 -0.05
CA ALA A 106 11.09 -10.98 -0.10
C ALA A 106 9.76 -10.58 0.60
N ARG A 107 8.62 -10.93 -0.02
CA ARG A 107 7.30 -10.81 0.59
C ARG A 107 7.21 -11.69 1.85
N HIS A 108 6.39 -11.30 2.81
CA HIS A 108 6.07 -12.14 3.96
C HIS A 108 5.68 -13.57 3.53
N GLY A 109 6.26 -14.57 4.17
CA GLY A 109 6.04 -15.98 3.83
C GLY A 109 6.80 -16.48 2.59
N LYS A 110 7.60 -15.67 1.92
CA LYS A 110 8.47 -16.08 0.81
C LYS A 110 9.94 -15.99 1.22
N LEU A 111 10.76 -16.90 0.69
CA LEU A 111 12.21 -16.96 0.99
C LEU A 111 13.05 -16.13 0.02
N ARG A 112 12.53 -15.83 -1.17
CA ARG A 112 13.29 -15.17 -2.23
C ARG A 112 12.69 -13.81 -2.57
N ALA A 113 13.57 -12.88 -2.92
CA ALA A 113 13.17 -11.60 -3.52
C ALA A 113 12.44 -11.83 -4.86
N PRO A 114 11.56 -10.89 -5.28
CA PRO A 114 10.82 -11.01 -6.55
C PRO A 114 11.73 -11.05 -7.78
N MET A 115 12.85 -10.33 -7.74
CA MET A 115 13.76 -10.16 -8.87
C MET A 115 15.14 -10.74 -8.53
N SER A 116 15.80 -11.35 -9.51
CA SER A 116 17.21 -11.75 -9.39
C SER A 116 18.13 -10.52 -9.31
N ARG A 117 19.37 -10.70 -8.87
CA ARG A 117 20.33 -9.58 -8.76
C ARG A 117 20.64 -8.91 -10.09
N ASP A 118 20.55 -9.66 -11.18
CA ASP A 118 20.86 -9.20 -12.54
C ASP A 118 19.59 -8.82 -13.33
N ASP A 119 18.44 -8.70 -12.67
CA ASP A 119 17.19 -8.35 -13.33
C ASP A 119 17.24 -6.90 -13.79
N PRO A 120 17.09 -6.62 -15.10
CA PRO A 120 17.16 -5.26 -15.64
C PRO A 120 16.08 -4.33 -15.06
N ARG A 121 14.99 -4.88 -14.53
CA ARG A 121 13.90 -4.12 -13.90
C ARG A 121 14.34 -3.43 -12.59
N LEU A 122 15.43 -3.87 -11.97
CA LEU A 122 15.99 -3.20 -10.79
C LEU A 122 16.48 -1.76 -11.09
N ALA A 123 16.76 -1.44 -12.35
CA ALA A 123 17.08 -0.07 -12.77
C ALA A 123 15.91 0.92 -12.61
N PHE A 124 14.71 0.43 -12.36
CA PHE A 124 13.50 1.22 -12.09
C PHE A 124 13.21 1.41 -10.59
N MET A 125 14.07 0.92 -9.72
CA MET A 125 13.90 1.03 -8.27
C MET A 125 14.15 2.48 -7.83
N PRO A 126 13.26 3.07 -7.01
CA PRO A 126 13.51 4.36 -6.37
C PRO A 126 14.76 4.30 -5.47
N ILE A 127 15.46 5.42 -5.36
CA ILE A 127 16.73 5.48 -4.59
C ILE A 127 16.51 5.32 -3.08
N ALA A 128 15.36 5.79 -2.56
CA ALA A 128 15.08 5.77 -1.13
C ALA A 128 13.84 4.92 -0.83
N PHE A 129 13.98 4.06 0.16
CA PHE A 129 12.85 3.35 0.78
C PHE A 129 12.19 4.27 1.82
N ASP A 130 10.87 4.24 1.88
CA ASP A 130 10.05 4.95 2.86
C ASP A 130 8.96 3.99 3.35
N GLU A 131 9.02 3.58 4.60
CA GLU A 131 8.09 2.60 5.20
C GLU A 131 6.65 3.06 5.19
N ARG A 132 6.39 4.38 5.11
CA ARG A 132 5.03 4.95 5.02
C ARG A 132 4.33 4.55 3.72
N MET A 133 5.07 4.07 2.72
CA MET A 133 4.46 3.58 1.48
C MET A 133 3.46 2.44 1.71
N HIS A 134 3.64 1.64 2.79
CA HIS A 134 2.70 0.58 3.13
C HIS A 134 1.27 1.08 3.41
N PHE A 135 1.14 2.35 3.80
CA PHE A 135 -0.15 3.01 4.04
C PHE A 135 -0.66 3.80 2.82
N ALA A 136 0.08 3.75 1.71
CA ALA A 136 -0.26 4.40 0.44
C ALA A 136 -0.69 3.41 -0.66
N LEU A 137 -0.44 2.10 -0.45
CA LEU A 137 -0.76 1.05 -1.41
C LEU A 137 -2.18 0.51 -1.19
N TYR A 138 -3.00 0.61 -2.23
CA TYR A 138 -4.39 0.16 -2.23
C TYR A 138 -4.48 -1.29 -2.72
N SER A 139 -5.16 -2.17 -1.99
CA SER A 139 -5.27 -3.60 -2.33
C SER A 139 -6.68 -4.07 -2.70
N ALA A 140 -7.66 -3.17 -2.79
CA ALA A 140 -9.07 -3.49 -2.98
C ALA A 140 -9.74 -4.31 -1.85
N ALA A 141 -9.04 -4.58 -0.75
CA ALA A 141 -9.57 -5.26 0.43
C ALA A 141 -10.23 -4.26 1.40
N ARG A 142 -11.08 -4.72 2.32
CA ARG A 142 -11.70 -3.85 3.34
C ARG A 142 -10.68 -3.22 4.28
N SER A 143 -9.62 -3.93 4.63
CA SER A 143 -8.54 -3.40 5.48
C SER A 143 -7.53 -2.53 4.73
N THR A 144 -7.69 -2.32 3.41
CA THR A 144 -6.77 -1.51 2.61
C THR A 144 -6.74 -0.04 3.06
N PRO A 145 -5.61 0.66 2.96
CA PRO A 145 -5.60 2.12 3.03
C PRO A 145 -6.48 2.74 1.95
N PRO A 146 -7.05 3.95 2.18
CA PRO A 146 -7.88 4.62 1.18
C PRO A 146 -7.12 4.91 -0.11
N LEU A 147 -7.80 4.75 -1.26
CA LEU A 147 -7.22 5.11 -2.56
C LEU A 147 -6.90 6.60 -2.63
N ARG A 148 -5.64 6.93 -2.90
CA ARG A 148 -5.13 8.29 -3.09
C ARG A 148 -4.22 8.35 -4.31
N ALA A 149 -4.07 9.53 -4.87
CA ALA A 149 -3.03 9.86 -5.83
C ALA A 149 -1.91 10.64 -5.13
N PHE A 150 -0.68 10.38 -5.49
CA PHE A 150 0.51 10.95 -4.88
C PHE A 150 1.28 11.81 -5.91
N ASP A 151 1.78 12.94 -5.45
CA ASP A 151 2.56 13.89 -6.23
C ASP A 151 3.98 13.97 -5.67
N GLY A 152 4.98 13.83 -6.54
CA GLY A 152 6.38 13.81 -6.13
C GLY A 152 6.85 15.08 -5.41
N GLY A 153 6.26 16.25 -5.72
CA GLY A 153 6.59 17.50 -5.05
C GLY A 153 6.05 17.61 -3.61
N ASN A 154 5.04 16.81 -3.28
CA ASN A 154 4.36 16.83 -1.98
C ASN A 154 4.37 15.45 -1.29
N LEU A 155 5.15 14.50 -1.80
CA LEU A 155 5.08 13.10 -1.39
C LEU A 155 5.24 12.92 0.12
N ASP A 156 6.22 13.55 0.73
CA ASP A 156 6.49 13.46 2.17
C ASP A 156 5.26 13.82 3.01
N LYS A 157 4.65 14.98 2.74
CA LYS A 157 3.43 15.44 3.44
C LYS A 157 2.24 14.52 3.17
N GLN A 158 2.12 13.99 1.96
CA GLN A 158 1.03 13.10 1.58
C GLN A 158 1.18 11.73 2.27
N LEU A 159 2.38 11.17 2.31
CA LEU A 159 2.66 9.91 3.01
C LEU A 159 2.41 10.04 4.52
N GLU A 160 2.89 11.12 5.15
CA GLU A 160 2.64 11.36 6.56
C GLU A 160 1.15 11.46 6.86
N LYS A 161 0.42 12.24 6.04
CA LYS A 161 -1.02 12.39 6.21
C LYS A 161 -1.79 11.07 6.12
N VAL A 162 -1.56 10.27 5.07
CA VAL A 162 -2.30 9.01 4.88
C VAL A 162 -1.93 7.99 5.95
N THR A 163 -0.68 7.97 6.38
CA THR A 163 -0.19 7.10 7.46
C THR A 163 -0.88 7.45 8.78
N ALA A 164 -0.84 8.73 9.18
CA ALA A 164 -1.47 9.18 10.41
C ALA A 164 -3.00 8.95 10.41
N GLU A 165 -3.69 9.25 9.29
CA GLU A 165 -5.12 8.99 9.15
C GLU A 165 -5.45 7.49 9.28
N HIS A 166 -4.63 6.62 8.67
CA HIS A 166 -4.83 5.16 8.77
C HIS A 166 -4.59 4.67 10.19
N LEU A 167 -3.50 5.07 10.83
CA LEU A 167 -3.14 4.60 12.18
C LEU A 167 -4.13 5.07 13.24
N ARG A 168 -4.58 6.32 13.22
CA ARG A 168 -5.61 6.83 14.14
C ARG A 168 -6.92 6.07 14.04
N ARG A 169 -7.25 5.53 12.87
CA ARG A 169 -8.46 4.75 12.64
C ARG A 169 -8.32 3.27 13.06
N THR A 170 -7.13 2.70 12.96
CA THR A 170 -6.93 1.25 13.03
C THR A 170 -6.17 0.77 14.26
N VAL A 171 -5.31 1.60 14.84
CA VAL A 171 -4.63 1.28 16.09
C VAL A 171 -5.60 1.39 17.26
N ARG A 172 -5.58 0.42 18.16
CA ARG A 172 -6.34 0.47 19.41
C ARG A 172 -5.40 0.34 20.59
N VAL A 173 -5.58 1.22 21.57
CA VAL A 173 -4.92 1.17 22.87
C VAL A 173 -5.95 0.65 23.87
N GLU A 174 -5.70 -0.53 24.40
CA GLU A 174 -6.63 -1.27 25.26
C GLU A 174 -6.04 -1.47 26.66
N GLN A 175 -6.90 -1.83 27.63
CA GLN A 175 -6.50 -2.12 29.00
C GLN A 175 -5.64 -1.00 29.60
N GLU A 176 -6.07 0.25 29.43
CA GLU A 176 -5.37 1.44 29.92
C GLU A 176 -3.89 1.50 29.48
N GLY A 177 -3.61 1.15 28.23
CA GLY A 177 -2.25 1.17 27.66
C GLY A 177 -1.45 -0.13 27.84
N ALA A 178 -1.99 -1.17 28.48
CA ALA A 178 -1.27 -2.43 28.65
C ALA A 178 -1.22 -3.27 27.37
N VAL A 179 -2.16 -3.05 26.43
CA VAL A 179 -2.22 -3.73 25.15
C VAL A 179 -2.36 -2.69 24.04
N VAL A 180 -1.52 -2.80 23.01
CA VAL A 180 -1.62 -2.02 21.77
C VAL A 180 -1.87 -2.98 20.63
N VAL A 181 -3.00 -2.80 19.92
CA VAL A 181 -3.35 -3.60 18.74
C VAL A 181 -2.99 -2.80 17.51
N LEU A 182 -1.98 -3.27 16.79
CA LEU A 182 -1.49 -2.68 15.55
C LEU A 182 -2.13 -3.34 14.32
N PRO A 183 -2.28 -2.62 13.18
CA PRO A 183 -2.64 -3.24 11.90
C PRO A 183 -1.69 -4.38 11.50
N ARG A 184 -2.23 -5.43 10.87
CA ARG A 184 -1.48 -6.60 10.38
C ARG A 184 -0.30 -6.25 9.46
N ILE A 185 -0.32 -5.10 8.84
CA ILE A 185 0.78 -4.56 8.03
C ILE A 185 2.09 -4.54 8.82
N PHE A 186 2.07 -4.18 10.09
CA PHE A 186 3.27 -4.16 10.93
C PHE A 186 3.86 -5.54 11.22
N ASP A 187 3.02 -6.58 11.30
CA ASP A 187 3.49 -7.96 11.41
C ASP A 187 4.14 -8.45 10.12
N TRP A 188 3.47 -8.26 8.98
CA TRP A 188 3.99 -8.69 7.69
C TRP A 188 5.30 -8.00 7.29
N TYR A 189 5.45 -6.75 7.65
CA TYR A 189 6.58 -5.90 7.27
C TYR A 189 7.41 -5.45 8.48
N ALA A 190 7.45 -6.27 9.54
CA ALA A 190 8.12 -5.91 10.79
C ALA A 190 9.56 -5.41 10.60
N LYS A 191 10.31 -6.01 9.67
CA LYS A 191 11.69 -5.59 9.36
C LYS A 191 11.78 -4.17 8.79
N ASP A 192 10.76 -3.73 8.05
CA ASP A 192 10.71 -2.41 7.45
C ASP A 192 10.49 -1.31 8.50
N PHE A 193 9.93 -1.68 9.67
CA PHE A 193 9.66 -0.79 10.80
C PHE A 193 10.65 -0.95 11.98
N GLY A 194 11.73 -1.72 11.81
CA GLY A 194 12.68 -1.96 12.91
C GLY A 194 12.21 -2.97 13.96
N GLY A 195 11.34 -3.92 13.57
CA GLY A 195 10.76 -4.93 14.44
C GLY A 195 9.54 -4.43 15.22
N GLU A 196 9.09 -5.23 16.20
CA GLU A 196 7.89 -4.92 17.01
C GLU A 196 8.03 -3.58 17.76
N ARG A 197 9.19 -3.32 18.33
CA ARG A 197 9.46 -2.08 19.04
C ARG A 197 9.38 -0.87 18.11
N GLY A 198 10.06 -0.91 16.98
CA GLY A 198 10.02 0.18 16.00
C GLY A 198 8.63 0.41 15.43
N ALA A 199 7.86 -0.68 15.20
CA ALA A 199 6.46 -0.61 14.78
C ALA A 199 5.58 0.12 15.82
N LEU A 200 5.76 -0.20 17.10
CA LEU A 200 5.06 0.46 18.19
C LEU A 200 5.41 1.96 18.26
N GLU A 201 6.69 2.30 18.27
CA GLU A 201 7.18 3.69 18.29
C GLU A 201 6.67 4.49 17.08
N PHE A 202 6.72 3.88 15.88
CA PHE A 202 6.21 4.46 14.64
C PHE A 202 4.70 4.77 14.73
N ALA A 203 3.92 3.84 15.30
CA ALA A 203 2.48 4.01 15.44
C ALA A 203 2.14 5.08 16.49
N LEU A 204 2.74 5.01 17.68
CA LEU A 204 2.50 5.94 18.79
C LEU A 204 2.80 7.39 18.39
N GLY A 205 3.87 7.65 17.63
CA GLY A 205 4.20 8.99 17.17
C GLY A 205 3.13 9.66 16.27
N ARG A 206 2.04 8.94 15.93
CA ARG A 206 0.94 9.43 15.08
C ARG A 206 -0.45 9.34 15.71
N LEU A 207 -0.51 8.91 16.96
CA LEU A 207 -1.74 8.88 17.77
C LEU A 207 -1.92 10.19 18.52
N ASP A 208 -3.03 10.30 19.25
CA ASP A 208 -3.27 11.41 20.15
C ASP A 208 -2.49 11.25 21.47
N ASP A 209 -2.30 12.38 22.17
CA ASP A 209 -1.54 12.43 23.42
C ASP A 209 -2.12 11.49 24.50
N ALA A 210 -3.44 11.34 24.56
CA ALA A 210 -4.10 10.48 25.55
C ALA A 210 -3.76 9.00 25.38
N ALA A 211 -3.66 8.54 24.11
CA ALA A 211 -3.23 7.19 23.79
C ALA A 211 -1.74 6.97 24.13
N VAL A 212 -0.89 7.95 23.81
CA VAL A 212 0.55 7.92 24.12
C VAL A 212 0.76 7.90 25.63
N ASP A 213 0.13 8.81 26.39
CA ASP A 213 0.21 8.86 27.84
C ASP A 213 -0.24 7.57 28.52
N ALA A 214 -1.28 6.92 28.00
CA ALA A 214 -1.75 5.63 28.52
C ALA A 214 -0.68 4.55 28.39
N VAL A 215 0.01 4.50 27.25
CA VAL A 215 1.10 3.55 26.99
C VAL A 215 2.34 3.87 27.83
N ASP A 216 2.74 5.13 27.92
CA ASP A 216 3.94 5.57 28.67
C ASP A 216 3.82 5.26 30.17
N ARG A 217 2.63 5.40 30.75
CA ARG A 217 2.38 5.00 32.15
C ARG A 217 2.69 3.52 32.44
N ARG A 218 2.76 2.67 31.40
CA ARG A 218 3.12 1.25 31.55
C ARG A 218 4.64 0.99 31.66
N GLN A 219 5.48 2.02 31.46
CA GLN A 219 6.94 1.92 31.61
C GLN A 219 7.54 0.72 30.85
N GLY A 220 7.16 0.56 29.58
CA GLY A 220 7.63 -0.52 28.72
C GLY A 220 6.96 -1.89 28.91
N ARG A 221 6.01 -2.02 29.85
CA ARG A 221 5.22 -3.25 30.04
C ARG A 221 3.96 -3.24 29.17
N VAL A 222 4.18 -3.22 27.85
CA VAL A 222 3.13 -3.16 26.82
C VAL A 222 3.18 -4.42 26.01
N LYS A 223 2.03 -5.05 25.80
CA LYS A 223 1.87 -6.18 24.91
C LYS A 223 1.39 -5.68 23.55
N VAL A 224 2.16 -5.96 22.49
CA VAL A 224 1.74 -5.70 21.13
C VAL A 224 0.93 -6.89 20.60
N GLN A 225 -0.17 -6.61 19.94
CA GLN A 225 -0.99 -7.55 19.21
C GLN A 225 -1.23 -7.02 17.78
N TYR A 226 -1.62 -7.90 16.84
CA TYR A 226 -1.92 -7.51 15.48
C TYR A 226 -3.36 -7.85 15.13
N SER A 227 -4.06 -6.89 14.55
CA SER A 227 -5.44 -7.09 14.09
C SER A 227 -5.46 -8.05 12.90
N GLU A 228 -6.59 -8.73 12.70
CA GLU A 228 -6.82 -9.47 11.46
C GLU A 228 -6.91 -8.50 10.27
N TYR A 229 -6.44 -8.96 9.09
CA TYR A 229 -6.60 -8.23 7.85
C TYR A 229 -7.81 -8.78 7.09
N ASP A 230 -8.85 -7.97 6.95
CA ASP A 230 -10.05 -8.33 6.20
C ASP A 230 -9.77 -8.19 4.69
N TRP A 231 -9.59 -9.35 4.05
CA TRP A 231 -9.36 -9.46 2.62
C TRP A 231 -10.63 -9.39 1.78
N ALA A 232 -11.81 -9.38 2.40
CA ALA A 232 -13.05 -9.22 1.66
C ALA A 232 -13.00 -7.96 0.79
N LEU A 233 -13.59 -8.04 -0.41
CA LEU A 233 -13.61 -6.92 -1.34
C LEU A 233 -14.29 -5.70 -0.70
N ASN A 234 -13.66 -4.55 -0.79
CA ASN A 234 -14.15 -3.29 -0.24
C ASN A 234 -15.26 -2.66 -1.12
N ARG A 235 -16.27 -3.43 -1.42
CA ARG A 235 -17.42 -2.98 -2.23
C ARG A 235 -18.39 -2.08 -1.42
N ARG A 236 -19.01 -1.14 -2.15
CA ARG A 236 -20.07 -0.26 -1.66
C ARG A 236 -21.41 -0.66 -2.24
#